data_7f3bb83460f3ee53d145c18000dcdd19
#
_entry.id   7f3bb83460f3ee53d145c18000dcdd19
#
_cell.length_a   1.000
_cell.length_b   1.000
_cell.length_c   1.000
_cell.angle_alpha   90.00
_cell.angle_beta   90.00
_cell.angle_gamma   90.00
#
_symmetry.space_group_name_H-M   'P 1'
#
loop_
_entity.id
_entity.type
_entity.pdbx_description
1 polymer ?
#
loop_
_entity_poly.entity_id
_entity_poly.type
_entity_poly.pdbx_seq_one_letter_code
_entity_poly.pdbx_strand_id
1 'polypeptide(L)'
;MTLAEKALKLHEEWNGKLETVSKTPVKSREDLALAYTPGVAEPCKVIAKDKEAAYKYTMKANTVAVVSDGSAVLGLGNIGPYAAMPVMEGKAVLFKEFGGINAVPICLDTLDTEEIIKAVTYLAPGFGGINLEDISAPRCFEIEERLKATLDIPVFHDDQHGTAIVVLAGIINALKVVGKKKEDCKVVVNGAGSAGVAITKLLLTYGFPYIVMCDKVGIVSKDTEGLNWMQQKMTEVTNPKNETGSLADAMKGADIFVGVSAPGIVTEEMVASMNKDAILFAMANPVPEIMPDLARKAGARVVGTGRSDFPNQVNNVVAFPGIFKGALEGRATQITEEMKLAAANAIASLVPEDELSDNNIMPEAFMPQVADAVAEAVKSHIHN
;
A
#
# COMPACT_ATOMS: atom_id res chain seq x y z
N MET A 1 15.85 -23.38 16.72
CA MET A 1 14.50 -22.96 16.33
C MET A 1 14.64 -21.99 15.18
N THR A 2 14.11 -22.32 14.03
CA THR A 2 14.06 -21.42 12.86
C THR A 2 13.11 -20.28 13.11
N LEU A 3 13.16 -19.22 12.28
CA LEU A 3 12.18 -18.11 12.35
C LEU A 3 10.75 -18.62 12.19
N ALA A 4 10.53 -19.58 11.29
CA ALA A 4 9.20 -20.16 11.06
C ALA A 4 8.67 -20.91 12.30
N GLU A 5 9.48 -21.74 12.93
CA GLU A 5 9.12 -22.45 14.17
C GLU A 5 8.84 -21.48 15.33
N LYS A 6 9.65 -20.42 15.45
CA LYS A 6 9.43 -19.37 16.44
C LYS A 6 8.13 -18.60 16.19
N ALA A 7 7.83 -18.27 14.92
CA ALA A 7 6.62 -17.58 14.56
C ALA A 7 5.36 -18.41 14.89
N LEU A 8 5.34 -19.70 14.53
CA LEU A 8 4.23 -20.60 14.87
C LEU A 8 3.99 -20.68 16.39
N LYS A 9 5.06 -20.89 17.15
CA LYS A 9 4.98 -20.94 18.62
C LYS A 9 4.42 -19.66 19.23
N LEU A 10 4.90 -18.50 18.77
CA LEU A 10 4.44 -17.22 19.26
C LEU A 10 2.96 -16.94 18.90
N HIS A 11 2.51 -17.31 17.69
CA HIS A 11 1.12 -17.16 17.30
C HIS A 11 0.18 -18.04 18.13
N GLU A 12 0.63 -19.24 18.51
CA GLU A 12 -0.10 -20.10 19.44
C GLU A 12 -0.16 -19.51 20.85
N GLU A 13 0.97 -18.98 21.38
CA GLU A 13 1.05 -18.34 22.69
C GLU A 13 0.20 -17.07 22.77
N TRP A 14 0.18 -16.25 21.73
CA TRP A 14 -0.63 -15.02 21.67
C TRP A 14 -2.12 -15.30 21.56
N ASN A 15 -2.52 -16.41 20.98
CA ASN A 15 -3.92 -16.75 20.73
C ASN A 15 -4.68 -15.62 19.99
N GLY A 16 -4.07 -15.11 18.92
CA GLY A 16 -4.45 -13.89 18.22
C GLY A 16 -3.59 -12.70 18.63
N LYS A 17 -3.32 -11.78 17.68
CA LYS A 17 -2.47 -10.61 17.89
C LYS A 17 -3.21 -9.40 18.45
N LEU A 18 -4.54 -9.49 18.53
CA LEU A 18 -5.42 -8.38 18.89
C LEU A 18 -6.34 -8.78 20.03
N GLU A 19 -6.66 -7.82 20.87
CA GLU A 19 -7.71 -7.92 21.89
C GLU A 19 -8.56 -6.66 21.91
N THR A 20 -9.78 -6.77 22.44
CA THR A 20 -10.65 -5.61 22.67
C THR A 20 -10.52 -5.17 24.12
N VAL A 21 -10.08 -3.93 24.32
CA VAL A 21 -9.93 -3.34 25.67
C VAL A 21 -10.96 -2.26 25.89
N SER A 22 -11.68 -2.34 27.01
CA SER A 22 -12.61 -1.31 27.42
C SER A 22 -11.88 -0.04 27.91
N LYS A 23 -12.27 1.12 27.39
CA LYS A 23 -11.78 2.43 27.85
C LYS A 23 -12.49 2.92 29.11
N THR A 24 -13.69 2.40 29.39
CA THR A 24 -14.49 2.84 30.51
C THR A 24 -14.57 1.75 31.58
N PRO A 25 -14.33 2.10 32.84
CA PRO A 25 -14.55 1.17 33.94
C PRO A 25 -16.06 0.94 34.16
N VAL A 26 -16.45 -0.29 34.50
CA VAL A 26 -17.81 -0.62 34.95
C VAL A 26 -17.66 -1.33 36.28
N LYS A 27 -17.51 -0.55 37.39
CA LYS A 27 -17.27 -1.06 38.74
C LYS A 27 -18.38 -0.68 39.73
N SER A 28 -19.34 0.15 39.30
CA SER A 28 -20.44 0.61 40.08
C SER A 28 -21.75 0.60 39.28
N ARG A 29 -22.90 0.73 39.98
CA ARG A 29 -24.20 0.92 39.33
C ARG A 29 -24.27 2.22 38.53
N GLU A 30 -23.55 3.24 38.99
CA GLU A 30 -23.45 4.52 38.27
C GLU A 30 -22.67 4.36 36.98
N ASP A 31 -21.50 3.71 37.00
CA ASP A 31 -20.73 3.41 35.80
C ASP A 31 -21.57 2.64 34.79
N LEU A 32 -22.31 1.61 35.25
CA LEU A 32 -23.17 0.83 34.37
C LEU A 32 -24.29 1.70 33.76
N ALA A 33 -24.89 2.57 34.55
CA ALA A 33 -25.97 3.46 34.09
C ALA A 33 -25.45 4.48 33.04
N LEU A 34 -24.21 4.96 33.18
CA LEU A 34 -23.58 5.87 32.24
C LEU A 34 -23.10 5.12 30.98
N ALA A 35 -22.43 3.98 31.13
CA ALA A 35 -21.84 3.22 29.99
C ALA A 35 -22.92 2.50 29.18
N TYR A 36 -24.05 2.13 29.76
CA TYR A 36 -25.11 1.38 29.10
C TYR A 36 -26.49 1.99 29.38
N THR A 37 -27.37 1.30 30.07
CA THR A 37 -28.78 1.74 30.30
C THR A 37 -28.91 2.44 31.64
N PRO A 38 -29.48 3.67 31.70
CA PRO A 38 -30.20 4.42 30.67
C PRO A 38 -29.32 5.42 29.88
N GLY A 39 -28.11 5.73 30.31
CA GLY A 39 -27.29 6.83 29.85
C GLY A 39 -26.96 6.75 28.34
N VAL A 40 -26.76 5.54 27.80
CA VAL A 40 -26.44 5.33 26.38
C VAL A 40 -27.53 5.86 25.43
N ALA A 41 -28.73 6.08 25.88
CA ALA A 41 -29.81 6.64 25.05
C ALA A 41 -29.51 8.09 24.60
N GLU A 42 -28.72 8.85 25.35
CA GLU A 42 -28.45 10.25 25.03
C GLU A 42 -27.54 10.39 23.78
N PRO A 43 -26.36 9.76 23.70
CA PRO A 43 -25.59 9.76 22.45
C PRO A 43 -26.38 9.16 21.27
N CYS A 44 -27.20 8.13 21.48
CA CYS A 44 -28.03 7.56 20.42
C CYS A 44 -29.01 8.60 19.84
N LYS A 45 -29.69 9.39 20.70
CA LYS A 45 -30.59 10.46 20.26
C LYS A 45 -29.88 11.55 19.47
N VAL A 46 -28.64 11.89 19.85
CA VAL A 46 -27.84 12.89 19.13
C VAL A 46 -27.44 12.35 17.76
N ILE A 47 -26.89 11.15 17.68
CA ILE A 47 -26.46 10.52 16.44
C ILE A 47 -27.63 10.27 15.47
N ALA A 48 -28.82 9.91 16.01
CA ALA A 48 -30.02 9.72 15.19
C ALA A 48 -30.48 11.01 14.48
N LYS A 49 -30.15 12.19 15.02
CA LYS A 49 -30.44 13.49 14.43
C LYS A 49 -29.32 13.98 13.50
N ASP A 50 -28.09 13.62 13.83
CA ASP A 50 -26.90 14.03 13.10
C ASP A 50 -25.89 12.88 13.07
N LYS A 51 -25.73 12.23 11.90
CA LYS A 51 -24.80 11.11 11.71
C LYS A 51 -23.34 11.48 12.03
N GLU A 52 -22.97 12.76 11.81
CA GLU A 52 -21.60 13.21 12.06
C GLU A 52 -21.22 13.11 13.54
N ALA A 53 -22.21 13.18 14.43
CA ALA A 53 -22.00 12.98 15.85
C ALA A 53 -21.48 11.56 16.20
N ALA A 54 -21.60 10.58 15.30
CA ALA A 54 -21.03 9.25 15.51
C ALA A 54 -19.50 9.31 15.66
N TYR A 55 -18.83 10.21 14.98
CA TYR A 55 -17.38 10.40 15.13
C TYR A 55 -16.98 11.00 16.49
N LYS A 56 -17.90 11.66 17.16
CA LYS A 56 -17.65 12.22 18.51
C LYS A 56 -17.94 11.20 19.62
N TYR A 57 -18.96 10.38 19.43
CA TYR A 57 -19.49 9.55 20.50
C TYR A 57 -19.22 8.05 20.36
N THR A 58 -18.58 7.61 19.25
CA THR A 58 -18.27 6.21 19.02
C THR A 58 -16.82 6.00 18.60
N MET A 59 -16.41 4.74 18.53
CA MET A 59 -15.08 4.37 18.02
C MET A 59 -14.87 4.64 16.53
N LYS A 60 -15.92 5.00 15.78
CA LYS A 60 -15.87 5.32 14.33
C LYS A 60 -14.77 6.33 14.00
N ALA A 61 -14.55 7.31 14.86
CA ALA A 61 -13.55 8.36 14.63
C ALA A 61 -12.13 7.85 14.40
N ASN A 62 -11.76 6.73 15.00
CA ASN A 62 -10.38 6.22 14.99
C ASN A 62 -10.32 4.70 14.72
N THR A 63 -11.24 4.17 13.91
CA THR A 63 -11.28 2.74 13.63
C THR A 63 -11.43 2.47 12.13
N VAL A 64 -10.55 1.61 11.60
CA VAL A 64 -10.50 1.18 10.19
C VAL A 64 -10.88 -0.29 10.10
N ALA A 65 -11.68 -0.67 9.09
CA ALA A 65 -11.83 -2.06 8.71
C ALA A 65 -10.70 -2.48 7.77
N VAL A 66 -10.01 -3.57 8.08
CA VAL A 66 -9.05 -4.23 7.19
C VAL A 66 -9.76 -5.38 6.52
N VAL A 67 -10.17 -5.17 5.28
CA VAL A 67 -11.03 -6.09 4.53
C VAL A 67 -10.23 -6.90 3.52
N SER A 68 -10.37 -8.21 3.56
CA SER A 68 -9.73 -9.15 2.64
C SER A 68 -10.65 -10.30 2.27
N ASP A 69 -10.46 -10.89 1.10
CA ASP A 69 -10.98 -12.19 0.72
C ASP A 69 -9.89 -13.28 0.68
N GLY A 70 -8.64 -12.89 0.94
CA GLY A 70 -7.48 -13.76 0.96
C GLY A 70 -7.08 -14.31 -0.41
N SER A 71 -7.50 -13.65 -1.50
CA SER A 71 -7.27 -14.13 -2.88
C SER A 71 -5.91 -13.79 -3.47
N ALA A 72 -5.15 -12.88 -2.82
CA ALA A 72 -3.85 -12.43 -3.32
C ALA A 72 -2.84 -12.16 -2.20
N VAL A 73 -2.75 -13.06 -1.23
CA VAL A 73 -1.83 -12.93 -0.10
C VAL A 73 -0.38 -13.02 -0.59
N LEU A 74 0.41 -12.02 -0.23
CA LEU A 74 1.76 -11.84 -0.75
C LEU A 74 2.64 -13.09 -0.58
N GLY A 75 3.16 -13.62 -1.69
CA GLY A 75 4.01 -14.81 -1.74
C GLY A 75 3.27 -16.14 -1.58
N LEU A 76 1.97 -16.14 -1.24
CA LEU A 76 1.16 -17.34 -1.01
C LEU A 76 0.01 -17.48 -2.03
N GLY A 77 -0.41 -16.38 -2.66
CA GLY A 77 -1.51 -16.37 -3.62
C GLY A 77 -2.88 -16.47 -2.95
N ASN A 78 -3.80 -17.20 -3.57
CA ASN A 78 -5.14 -17.42 -3.02
C ASN A 78 -5.11 -18.51 -1.95
N ILE A 79 -5.16 -18.11 -0.69
CA ILE A 79 -5.18 -19.02 0.48
C ILE A 79 -6.51 -18.96 1.23
N GLY A 80 -7.43 -18.11 0.77
CA GLY A 80 -8.76 -17.94 1.34
C GLY A 80 -8.80 -17.14 2.65
N PRO A 81 -10.01 -16.80 3.12
CA PRO A 81 -10.21 -15.84 4.21
C PRO A 81 -9.68 -16.33 5.58
N TYR A 82 -9.81 -17.61 5.88
CA TYR A 82 -9.33 -18.17 7.15
C TYR A 82 -7.81 -18.09 7.28
N ALA A 83 -7.09 -18.46 6.23
CA ALA A 83 -5.63 -18.44 6.23
C ALA A 83 -5.05 -17.02 6.07
N ALA A 84 -5.83 -16.06 5.55
CA ALA A 84 -5.45 -14.65 5.48
C ALA A 84 -5.55 -13.93 6.85
N MET A 85 -6.35 -14.44 7.81
CA MET A 85 -6.58 -13.78 9.09
C MET A 85 -5.28 -13.40 9.84
N PRO A 86 -4.24 -14.23 9.95
CA PRO A 86 -3.00 -13.85 10.61
C PRO A 86 -2.29 -12.64 9.96
N VAL A 87 -2.42 -12.48 8.65
CA VAL A 87 -1.87 -11.32 7.92
C VAL A 87 -2.68 -10.07 8.24
N MET A 88 -4.02 -10.17 8.22
CA MET A 88 -4.93 -9.05 8.53
C MET A 88 -4.79 -8.59 9.99
N GLU A 89 -4.60 -9.51 10.93
CA GLU A 89 -4.23 -9.16 12.31
C GLU A 89 -2.89 -8.43 12.37
N GLY A 90 -1.89 -8.91 11.62
CA GLY A 90 -0.59 -8.24 11.50
C GLY A 90 -0.75 -6.81 10.98
N LYS A 91 -1.54 -6.61 9.92
CA LYS A 91 -1.87 -5.28 9.40
C LYS A 91 -2.51 -4.39 10.47
N ALA A 92 -3.44 -4.92 11.23
CA ALA A 92 -4.11 -4.18 12.31
C ALA A 92 -3.14 -3.80 13.45
N VAL A 93 -2.20 -4.67 13.80
CA VAL A 93 -1.11 -4.35 14.74
C VAL A 93 -0.28 -3.16 14.22
N LEU A 94 0.10 -3.16 12.93
CA LEU A 94 0.87 -2.06 12.35
C LEU A 94 0.09 -0.75 12.36
N PHE A 95 -1.21 -0.76 12.07
CA PHE A 95 -2.08 0.40 12.22
C PHE A 95 -2.05 0.97 13.64
N LYS A 96 -2.09 0.08 14.64
CA LYS A 96 -2.09 0.49 16.05
C LYS A 96 -0.75 1.03 16.49
N GLU A 97 0.32 0.29 16.25
CA GLU A 97 1.67 0.61 16.75
C GLU A 97 2.26 1.86 16.08
N PHE A 98 2.06 2.03 14.78
CA PHE A 98 2.63 3.16 14.04
C PHE A 98 1.69 4.35 13.88
N GLY A 99 0.37 4.10 13.74
CA GLY A 99 -0.62 5.15 13.49
C GLY A 99 -1.49 5.51 14.69
N GLY A 100 -1.47 4.74 15.77
CA GLY A 100 -2.41 4.90 16.90
C GLY A 100 -3.86 4.58 16.54
N ILE A 101 -4.10 3.98 15.39
CA ILE A 101 -5.42 3.68 14.82
C ILE A 101 -5.88 2.30 15.28
N ASN A 102 -7.13 2.18 15.67
CA ASN A 102 -7.74 0.87 15.85
C ASN A 102 -8.07 0.29 14.49
N ALA A 103 -7.72 -0.96 14.26
CA ALA A 103 -8.06 -1.66 13.02
C ALA A 103 -8.69 -3.01 13.33
N VAL A 104 -9.71 -3.37 12.58
CA VAL A 104 -10.46 -4.61 12.77
C VAL A 104 -10.35 -5.45 11.51
N PRO A 105 -9.75 -6.66 11.59
CA PRO A 105 -9.71 -7.60 10.49
C PRO A 105 -11.12 -8.08 10.12
N ILE A 106 -11.45 -8.03 8.84
CA ILE A 106 -12.71 -8.51 8.26
C ILE A 106 -12.36 -9.39 7.07
N CYS A 107 -12.31 -10.69 7.28
CA CYS A 107 -12.06 -11.66 6.20
C CYS A 107 -13.40 -12.19 5.68
N LEU A 108 -13.69 -11.95 4.40
CA LEU A 108 -14.94 -12.31 3.75
C LEU A 108 -14.79 -13.65 3.02
N ASP A 109 -15.69 -14.59 3.28
CA ASP A 109 -15.72 -15.90 2.63
C ASP A 109 -16.49 -15.84 1.30
N THR A 110 -16.02 -14.97 0.41
CA THR A 110 -16.55 -14.84 -0.95
C THR A 110 -15.50 -14.21 -1.88
N LEU A 111 -15.50 -14.62 -3.14
CA LEU A 111 -14.72 -14.01 -4.22
C LEU A 111 -15.60 -13.17 -5.16
N ASP A 112 -16.89 -13.07 -4.87
CA ASP A 112 -17.82 -12.31 -5.70
C ASP A 112 -17.68 -10.79 -5.42
N THR A 113 -17.43 -10.04 -6.49
CA THR A 113 -17.24 -8.58 -6.44
C THR A 113 -18.44 -7.85 -5.84
N GLU A 114 -19.66 -8.25 -6.22
CA GLU A 114 -20.91 -7.62 -5.75
C GLU A 114 -21.14 -7.90 -4.26
N GLU A 115 -20.86 -9.11 -3.81
CA GLU A 115 -20.99 -9.47 -2.41
C GLU A 115 -19.99 -8.73 -1.53
N ILE A 116 -18.74 -8.60 -1.97
CA ILE A 116 -17.71 -7.85 -1.26
C ILE A 116 -18.11 -6.38 -1.13
N ILE A 117 -18.49 -5.73 -2.24
CA ILE A 117 -18.93 -4.32 -2.24
C ILE A 117 -20.12 -4.12 -1.29
N LYS A 118 -21.09 -5.03 -1.35
CA LYS A 118 -22.30 -4.99 -0.52
C LYS A 118 -21.98 -5.16 0.97
N ALA A 119 -21.12 -6.14 1.30
CA ALA A 119 -20.69 -6.39 2.67
C ALA A 119 -19.97 -5.17 3.25
N VAL A 120 -19.00 -4.60 2.53
CA VAL A 120 -18.25 -3.41 2.95
C VAL A 120 -19.16 -2.21 3.12
N THR A 121 -20.12 -2.01 2.21
CA THR A 121 -21.10 -0.92 2.29
C THR A 121 -21.94 -1.03 3.57
N TYR A 122 -22.36 -2.22 3.94
CA TYR A 122 -23.14 -2.44 5.17
C TYR A 122 -22.33 -2.28 6.46
N LEU A 123 -21.01 -2.54 6.41
CA LEU A 123 -20.11 -2.36 7.54
C LEU A 123 -19.68 -0.89 7.75
N ALA A 124 -19.71 -0.08 6.71
CA ALA A 124 -19.20 1.29 6.70
C ALA A 124 -19.70 2.20 7.84
N PRO A 125 -20.96 2.09 8.33
CA PRO A 125 -21.42 2.90 9.47
C PRO A 125 -20.56 2.78 10.73
N GLY A 126 -19.94 1.63 10.98
CA GLY A 126 -19.11 1.37 12.16
C GLY A 126 -17.67 1.86 12.06
N PHE A 127 -17.21 2.26 10.87
CA PHE A 127 -15.81 2.57 10.60
C PHE A 127 -15.61 3.98 10.07
N GLY A 128 -14.45 4.56 10.38
CA GLY A 128 -14.01 5.85 9.84
C GLY A 128 -13.27 5.72 8.51
N GLY A 129 -12.86 4.52 8.14
CA GLY A 129 -12.19 4.22 6.88
C GLY A 129 -12.13 2.73 6.58
N ILE A 130 -11.88 2.40 5.34
CA ILE A 130 -11.75 1.02 4.83
C ILE A 130 -10.37 0.83 4.20
N ASN A 131 -9.61 -0.10 4.74
CA ASN A 131 -8.40 -0.62 4.09
C ASN A 131 -8.73 -1.95 3.41
N LEU A 132 -8.64 -1.98 2.08
CA LEU A 132 -8.71 -3.22 1.31
C LEU A 132 -7.32 -3.84 1.26
N GLU A 133 -7.23 -5.15 1.46
CA GLU A 133 -5.96 -5.88 1.54
C GLU A 133 -6.05 -7.24 0.86
N ASP A 134 -5.00 -7.63 0.14
CA ASP A 134 -4.84 -8.98 -0.44
C ASP A 134 -6.00 -9.44 -1.34
N ILE A 135 -6.67 -8.50 -2.04
CA ILE A 135 -7.73 -8.79 -3.02
C ILE A 135 -7.11 -8.80 -4.42
N SER A 136 -7.34 -9.88 -5.15
CA SER A 136 -6.69 -10.11 -6.46
C SER A 136 -7.17 -9.16 -7.56
N ALA A 137 -6.21 -8.75 -8.42
CA ALA A 137 -6.51 -8.06 -9.68
C ALA A 137 -7.16 -9.04 -10.70
N PRO A 138 -8.07 -8.56 -11.59
CA PRO A 138 -8.47 -7.15 -11.73
C PRO A 138 -9.63 -6.72 -10.84
N ARG A 139 -10.23 -7.64 -10.02
CA ARG A 139 -11.40 -7.35 -9.17
C ARG A 139 -11.15 -6.22 -8.15
N CYS A 140 -9.95 -6.18 -7.59
CA CYS A 140 -9.59 -5.16 -6.60
C CYS A 140 -9.77 -3.72 -7.12
N PHE A 141 -9.54 -3.48 -8.40
CA PHE A 141 -9.73 -2.16 -9.01
C PHE A 141 -11.20 -1.74 -9.03
N GLU A 142 -12.08 -2.66 -9.46
CA GLU A 142 -13.52 -2.41 -9.52
C GLU A 142 -14.12 -2.25 -8.12
N ILE A 143 -13.73 -3.11 -7.18
CA ILE A 143 -14.20 -3.06 -5.79
C ILE A 143 -13.85 -1.71 -5.17
N GLU A 144 -12.58 -1.27 -5.28
CA GLU A 144 -12.14 -0.01 -4.73
C GLU A 144 -12.85 1.19 -5.39
N GLU A 145 -12.90 1.23 -6.73
CA GLU A 145 -13.49 2.33 -7.48
C GLU A 145 -14.98 2.51 -7.11
N ARG A 146 -15.73 1.41 -7.03
CA ARG A 146 -17.15 1.45 -6.70
C ARG A 146 -17.43 1.80 -5.24
N LEU A 147 -16.60 1.32 -4.31
CA LEU A 147 -16.70 1.70 -2.90
C LEU A 147 -16.38 3.19 -2.69
N LYS A 148 -15.34 3.71 -3.34
CA LYS A 148 -15.03 5.16 -3.34
C LYS A 148 -16.16 6.01 -3.87
N ALA A 149 -16.86 5.54 -4.89
CA ALA A 149 -18.00 6.26 -5.46
C ALA A 149 -19.27 6.23 -4.57
N THR A 150 -19.35 5.29 -3.65
CA THR A 150 -20.58 5.01 -2.87
C THR A 150 -20.48 5.47 -1.43
N LEU A 151 -19.27 5.37 -0.82
CA LEU A 151 -19.06 5.64 0.59
C LEU A 151 -18.60 7.08 0.84
N ASP A 152 -19.01 7.62 1.97
CA ASP A 152 -18.61 8.94 2.49
C ASP A 152 -17.40 8.87 3.46
N ILE A 153 -16.71 7.73 3.47
CA ILE A 153 -15.48 7.48 4.25
C ILE A 153 -14.36 7.04 3.30
N PRO A 154 -13.08 7.29 3.63
CA PRO A 154 -11.96 6.92 2.78
C PRO A 154 -11.87 5.40 2.58
N VAL A 155 -11.72 4.98 1.33
CA VAL A 155 -11.44 3.61 0.92
C VAL A 155 -10.06 3.60 0.24
N PHE A 156 -9.19 2.69 0.66
CA PHE A 156 -7.82 2.63 0.19
C PHE A 156 -7.35 1.18 0.11
N HIS A 157 -6.85 0.77 -1.04
CA HIS A 157 -6.27 -0.56 -1.23
C HIS A 157 -4.75 -0.46 -1.06
N ASP A 158 -4.22 -0.99 0.04
CA ASP A 158 -2.83 -0.78 0.41
C ASP A 158 -1.83 -1.43 -0.56
N ASP A 159 -2.11 -2.64 -1.07
CA ASP A 159 -1.26 -3.30 -2.07
C ASP A 159 -1.12 -2.48 -3.36
N GLN A 160 -2.11 -1.67 -3.67
CA GLN A 160 -2.06 -0.73 -4.79
C GLN A 160 -1.32 0.54 -4.39
N HIS A 161 -1.93 1.30 -3.52
CA HIS A 161 -1.57 2.70 -3.28
C HIS A 161 -0.46 2.86 -2.24
N GLY A 162 -0.45 2.04 -1.17
CA GLY A 162 0.65 2.07 -0.20
C GLY A 162 1.97 1.70 -0.86
N THR A 163 1.97 0.65 -1.66
CA THR A 163 3.14 0.24 -2.44
C THR A 163 3.56 1.31 -3.45
N ALA A 164 2.61 1.93 -4.17
CA ALA A 164 2.92 3.00 -5.12
C ALA A 164 3.56 4.22 -4.44
N ILE A 165 3.07 4.62 -3.28
CA ILE A 165 3.57 5.77 -2.51
C ILE A 165 5.00 5.53 -2.05
N VAL A 166 5.30 4.35 -1.49
CA VAL A 166 6.66 4.07 -0.99
C VAL A 166 7.66 3.89 -2.11
N VAL A 167 7.24 3.31 -3.24
CA VAL A 167 8.08 3.23 -4.45
C VAL A 167 8.39 4.62 -4.97
N LEU A 168 7.39 5.51 -5.08
CA LEU A 168 7.62 6.88 -5.51
C LEU A 168 8.53 7.63 -4.53
N ALA A 169 8.35 7.48 -3.23
CA ALA A 169 9.22 8.10 -2.22
C ALA A 169 10.69 7.68 -2.39
N GLY A 170 10.93 6.38 -2.57
CA GLY A 170 12.26 5.87 -2.84
C GLY A 170 12.86 6.39 -4.16
N ILE A 171 12.06 6.44 -5.23
CA ILE A 171 12.49 6.98 -6.53
C ILE A 171 12.85 8.46 -6.44
N ILE A 172 12.09 9.28 -5.70
CA ILE A 172 12.39 10.70 -5.49
C ILE A 172 13.80 10.88 -4.95
N ASN A 173 14.17 10.14 -3.92
CA ASN A 173 15.50 10.23 -3.31
C ASN A 173 16.58 9.56 -4.17
N ALA A 174 16.26 8.43 -4.79
CA ALA A 174 17.18 7.74 -5.72
C ALA A 174 17.58 8.65 -6.90
N LEU A 175 16.63 9.41 -7.47
CA LEU A 175 16.90 10.39 -8.52
C LEU A 175 17.90 11.46 -8.07
N LYS A 176 17.79 11.97 -6.84
CA LYS A 176 18.73 12.91 -6.26
C LYS A 176 20.13 12.28 -6.16
N VAL A 177 20.22 11.04 -5.65
CA VAL A 177 21.49 10.31 -5.51
C VAL A 177 22.20 10.12 -6.85
N VAL A 178 21.45 9.76 -7.89
CA VAL A 178 22.05 9.51 -9.23
C VAL A 178 22.12 10.76 -10.10
N GLY A 179 21.54 11.89 -9.67
CA GLY A 179 21.56 13.15 -10.41
C GLY A 179 20.73 13.14 -11.70
N LYS A 180 19.71 12.28 -11.79
CA LYS A 180 18.83 12.20 -12.97
C LYS A 180 17.54 12.99 -12.77
N LYS A 181 16.97 13.47 -13.89
CA LYS A 181 15.67 14.14 -13.90
C LYS A 181 14.61 13.16 -14.38
N LYS A 182 13.44 13.17 -13.75
CA LYS A 182 12.33 12.27 -14.08
C LYS A 182 11.86 12.40 -15.53
N GLU A 183 11.97 13.60 -16.10
CA GLU A 183 11.57 13.90 -17.48
C GLU A 183 12.42 13.17 -18.51
N ASP A 184 13.67 12.83 -18.17
CA ASP A 184 14.63 12.18 -19.05
C ASP A 184 14.70 10.66 -18.85
N CYS A 185 13.97 10.12 -17.83
CA CYS A 185 14.05 8.72 -17.46
C CYS A 185 13.06 7.83 -18.22
N LYS A 186 13.57 6.70 -18.71
CA LYS A 186 12.75 5.54 -19.10
C LYS A 186 12.54 4.65 -17.87
N VAL A 187 11.28 4.41 -17.50
CA VAL A 187 10.89 3.55 -16.38
C VAL A 187 10.30 2.24 -16.91
N VAL A 188 10.75 1.13 -16.36
CA VAL A 188 10.16 -0.20 -16.60
C VAL A 188 9.48 -0.68 -15.34
N VAL A 189 8.18 -0.96 -15.41
CA VAL A 189 7.40 -1.56 -14.31
C VAL A 189 7.05 -2.98 -14.72
N ASN A 190 7.60 -3.96 -14.01
CA ASN A 190 7.37 -5.37 -14.30
C ASN A 190 6.43 -6.01 -13.29
N GLY A 191 5.29 -6.48 -13.78
CA GLY A 191 4.13 -6.95 -13.04
C GLY A 191 2.95 -6.01 -13.26
N ALA A 192 2.04 -6.34 -14.18
CA ALA A 192 0.86 -5.52 -14.48
C ALA A 192 -0.38 -5.92 -13.66
N GLY A 193 -0.14 -6.29 -12.39
CA GLY A 193 -1.17 -6.54 -11.38
C GLY A 193 -1.54 -5.29 -10.56
N SER A 194 -2.11 -5.49 -9.37
CA SER A 194 -2.58 -4.42 -8.48
C SER A 194 -1.51 -3.36 -8.20
N ALA A 195 -0.36 -3.77 -7.71
CA ALA A 195 0.76 -2.88 -7.39
C ALA A 195 1.33 -2.18 -8.62
N GLY A 196 1.64 -2.92 -9.69
CA GLY A 196 2.27 -2.36 -10.89
C GLY A 196 1.41 -1.32 -11.60
N VAL A 197 0.09 -1.53 -11.67
CA VAL A 197 -0.86 -0.55 -12.20
C VAL A 197 -0.88 0.72 -11.35
N ALA A 198 -0.96 0.58 -10.03
CA ALA A 198 -1.00 1.72 -9.12
C ALA A 198 0.33 2.52 -9.12
N ILE A 199 1.48 1.83 -9.10
CA ILE A 199 2.79 2.44 -9.23
C ILE A 199 2.86 3.24 -10.54
N THR A 200 2.48 2.63 -11.65
CA THR A 200 2.51 3.28 -12.96
C THR A 200 1.64 4.53 -12.99
N LYS A 201 0.39 4.46 -12.49
CA LYS A 201 -0.50 5.61 -12.41
C LYS A 201 0.10 6.75 -11.57
N LEU A 202 0.67 6.44 -10.40
CA LEU A 202 1.24 7.45 -9.51
C LEU A 202 2.50 8.08 -10.12
N LEU A 203 3.34 7.29 -10.79
CA LEU A 203 4.52 7.81 -11.51
C LEU A 203 4.13 8.72 -12.68
N LEU A 204 3.08 8.38 -13.45
CA LEU A 204 2.53 9.24 -14.49
C LEU A 204 2.01 10.56 -13.89
N THR A 205 1.25 10.50 -12.79
CA THR A 205 0.75 11.69 -12.08
C THR A 205 1.89 12.53 -11.53
N TYR A 206 2.98 11.92 -11.06
CA TYR A 206 4.19 12.63 -10.62
C TYR A 206 4.95 13.28 -11.78
N GLY A 207 4.72 12.84 -13.04
CA GLY A 207 5.22 13.46 -14.25
C GLY A 207 6.35 12.70 -14.97
N PHE A 208 6.45 11.38 -14.81
CA PHE A 208 7.29 10.54 -15.65
C PHE A 208 6.65 10.36 -17.04
N PRO A 209 7.26 10.81 -18.13
CA PRO A 209 6.62 10.76 -19.46
C PRO A 209 6.81 9.42 -20.17
N TYR A 210 7.77 8.61 -19.75
CA TYR A 210 8.12 7.39 -20.44
C TYR A 210 8.16 6.18 -19.51
N ILE A 211 7.03 5.49 -19.42
CA ILE A 211 6.87 4.28 -18.64
C ILE A 211 6.49 3.12 -19.57
N VAL A 212 7.17 2.00 -19.43
CA VAL A 212 6.87 0.74 -20.12
C VAL A 212 6.46 -0.28 -19.06
N MET A 213 5.27 -0.85 -19.19
CA MET A 213 4.82 -1.94 -18.34
C MET A 213 5.15 -3.29 -18.99
N CYS A 214 5.53 -4.26 -18.17
CA CYS A 214 5.73 -5.65 -18.57
C CYS A 214 4.88 -6.58 -17.69
N ASP A 215 4.50 -7.71 -18.26
CA ASP A 215 3.87 -8.82 -17.56
C ASP A 215 4.46 -10.14 -18.11
N LYS A 216 3.94 -11.28 -17.66
CA LYS A 216 4.36 -12.62 -18.13
C LYS A 216 4.41 -12.80 -19.66
N VAL A 217 3.67 -11.99 -20.39
CA VAL A 217 3.64 -11.96 -21.86
C VAL A 217 4.72 -11.06 -22.48
N GLY A 218 5.55 -10.38 -21.66
CA GLY A 218 6.51 -9.38 -22.10
C GLY A 218 5.97 -7.96 -21.96
N ILE A 219 6.37 -7.06 -22.88
CA ILE A 219 5.94 -5.66 -22.88
C ILE A 219 4.44 -5.56 -23.15
N VAL A 220 3.75 -4.84 -22.26
CA VAL A 220 2.32 -4.53 -22.42
C VAL A 220 2.20 -3.36 -23.41
N SER A 221 1.61 -3.64 -24.56
CA SER A 221 1.42 -2.71 -25.66
C SER A 221 0.02 -2.82 -26.25
N LYS A 222 -0.35 -1.92 -27.13
CA LYS A 222 -1.64 -1.97 -27.82
C LYS A 222 -1.82 -3.23 -28.67
N ASP A 223 -0.73 -3.85 -29.06
CA ASP A 223 -0.69 -5.06 -29.90
C ASP A 223 -0.66 -6.36 -29.06
N THR A 224 -0.63 -6.25 -27.72
CA THR A 224 -0.57 -7.43 -26.85
C THR A 224 -1.96 -8.05 -26.67
N GLU A 225 -2.08 -9.32 -27.04
CA GLU A 225 -3.30 -10.09 -26.87
C GLU A 225 -3.50 -10.60 -25.44
N GLY A 226 -4.75 -10.86 -25.05
CA GLY A 226 -5.09 -11.48 -23.78
C GLY A 226 -4.98 -10.57 -22.55
N LEU A 227 -4.85 -9.26 -22.74
CA LEU A 227 -4.84 -8.29 -21.67
C LEU A 227 -6.21 -8.22 -20.97
N ASN A 228 -6.22 -8.13 -19.64
CA ASN A 228 -7.42 -7.78 -18.91
C ASN A 228 -7.82 -6.30 -19.13
N TRP A 229 -9.03 -5.93 -18.72
CA TRP A 229 -9.58 -4.60 -18.97
C TRP A 229 -8.75 -3.45 -18.40
N MET A 230 -8.07 -3.66 -17.24
CA MET A 230 -7.21 -2.65 -16.65
C MET A 230 -5.89 -2.53 -17.41
N GLN A 231 -5.28 -3.66 -17.78
CA GLN A 231 -4.08 -3.66 -18.62
C GLN A 231 -4.33 -2.99 -19.98
N GLN A 232 -5.51 -3.21 -20.60
CA GLN A 232 -5.92 -2.50 -21.80
C GLN A 232 -5.98 -1.00 -21.59
N LYS A 233 -6.61 -0.52 -20.50
CA LYS A 233 -6.59 0.91 -20.14
C LYS A 233 -5.18 1.46 -20.01
N MET A 234 -4.26 0.68 -19.42
CA MET A 234 -2.87 1.12 -19.22
C MET A 234 -2.12 1.30 -20.54
N THR A 235 -2.43 0.53 -21.60
CA THR A 235 -1.79 0.72 -22.91
C THR A 235 -2.08 2.09 -23.55
N GLU A 236 -3.13 2.79 -23.10
CA GLU A 236 -3.48 4.11 -23.65
C GLU A 236 -2.60 5.22 -23.07
N VAL A 237 -2.05 4.99 -21.87
CA VAL A 237 -1.29 6.02 -21.11
C VAL A 237 0.19 5.65 -20.89
N THR A 238 0.59 4.45 -21.23
CA THR A 238 1.98 3.96 -21.10
C THR A 238 2.58 3.63 -22.47
N ASN A 239 3.86 3.28 -22.48
CA ASN A 239 4.57 2.80 -23.67
C ASN A 239 4.38 3.75 -24.89
N PRO A 240 4.80 5.01 -24.79
CA PRO A 240 4.50 6.03 -25.80
C PRO A 240 5.12 5.74 -27.17
N LYS A 241 6.09 4.83 -27.25
CA LYS A 241 6.72 4.39 -28.50
C LYS A 241 6.14 3.09 -29.04
N ASN A 242 5.12 2.52 -28.37
CA ASN A 242 4.53 1.23 -28.68
C ASN A 242 5.58 0.12 -28.83
N GLU A 243 6.54 0.09 -27.89
CA GLU A 243 7.57 -0.97 -27.86
C GLU A 243 6.90 -2.33 -27.66
N THR A 244 7.49 -3.35 -28.26
CA THR A 244 7.08 -4.75 -28.11
C THR A 244 8.30 -5.61 -27.80
N GLY A 245 8.10 -6.81 -27.29
CA GLY A 245 9.18 -7.73 -26.97
C GLY A 245 9.15 -8.24 -25.53
N SER A 246 10.27 -8.72 -25.08
CA SER A 246 10.47 -9.33 -23.77
C SER A 246 10.75 -8.27 -22.68
N LEU A 247 10.80 -8.70 -21.41
CA LEU A 247 11.32 -7.89 -20.33
C LEU A 247 12.76 -7.41 -20.59
N ALA A 248 13.60 -8.26 -21.15
CA ALA A 248 14.98 -7.91 -21.50
C ALA A 248 15.03 -6.76 -22.51
N ASP A 249 14.11 -6.76 -23.48
CA ASP A 249 14.01 -5.66 -24.46
C ASP A 249 13.54 -4.37 -23.81
N ALA A 250 12.59 -4.43 -22.88
CA ALA A 250 12.14 -3.26 -22.13
C ALA A 250 13.25 -2.63 -21.30
N MET A 251 14.08 -3.46 -20.65
CA MET A 251 15.16 -3.01 -19.75
C MET A 251 16.33 -2.36 -20.50
N LYS A 252 16.52 -2.62 -21.79
CA LYS A 252 17.57 -1.95 -22.59
C LYS A 252 17.41 -0.43 -22.55
N GLY A 253 18.42 0.26 -22.06
CA GLY A 253 18.42 1.71 -21.94
C GLY A 253 17.38 2.27 -20.96
N ALA A 254 16.86 1.46 -20.04
CA ALA A 254 16.02 1.94 -18.96
C ALA A 254 16.86 2.58 -17.85
N ASP A 255 16.33 3.61 -17.21
CA ASP A 255 16.95 4.30 -16.07
C ASP A 255 16.47 3.76 -14.74
N ILE A 256 15.21 3.33 -14.71
CA ILE A 256 14.54 2.86 -13.51
C ILE A 256 13.83 1.54 -13.83
N PHE A 257 14.04 0.54 -13.00
CA PHE A 257 13.29 -0.70 -12.99
C PHE A 257 12.53 -0.86 -11.65
N VAL A 258 11.26 -1.20 -11.74
CA VAL A 258 10.42 -1.55 -10.58
C VAL A 258 9.80 -2.91 -10.83
N GLY A 259 10.21 -3.91 -10.07
CA GLY A 259 9.67 -5.26 -10.11
C GLY A 259 8.66 -5.49 -8.99
N VAL A 260 7.46 -5.92 -9.34
CA VAL A 260 6.37 -6.34 -8.45
C VAL A 260 5.72 -7.61 -8.97
N SER A 261 6.54 -8.61 -9.31
CA SER A 261 6.11 -9.77 -10.09
C SER A 261 6.56 -11.10 -9.48
N ALA A 262 7.58 -11.72 -10.01
CA ALA A 262 8.01 -13.05 -9.65
C ALA A 262 9.51 -13.11 -9.30
N PRO A 263 9.93 -14.00 -8.40
CA PRO A 263 11.33 -14.10 -7.99
C PRO A 263 12.25 -14.54 -9.13
N GLY A 264 13.47 -13.98 -9.15
CA GLY A 264 14.58 -14.46 -9.98
C GLY A 264 14.42 -14.27 -11.49
N ILE A 265 13.50 -13.43 -11.96
CA ILE A 265 13.24 -13.24 -13.39
C ILE A 265 14.15 -12.19 -14.07
N VAL A 266 14.88 -11.41 -13.29
CA VAL A 266 15.84 -10.41 -13.80
C VAL A 266 17.24 -10.98 -13.72
N THR A 267 17.98 -10.93 -14.84
CA THR A 267 19.37 -11.41 -14.93
C THR A 267 20.37 -10.26 -14.80
N GLU A 268 21.64 -10.59 -14.51
CA GLU A 268 22.75 -9.62 -14.50
C GLU A 268 22.90 -8.93 -15.88
N GLU A 269 22.67 -9.64 -16.98
CA GLU A 269 22.73 -9.09 -18.33
C GLU A 269 21.62 -8.07 -18.60
N MET A 270 20.40 -8.31 -18.10
CA MET A 270 19.31 -7.34 -18.17
C MET A 270 19.67 -6.05 -17.43
N VAL A 271 20.21 -6.15 -16.22
CA VAL A 271 20.65 -4.99 -15.45
C VAL A 271 21.80 -4.26 -16.14
N ALA A 272 22.80 -4.99 -16.67
CA ALA A 272 23.93 -4.42 -17.40
C ALA A 272 23.51 -3.69 -18.71
N SER A 273 22.33 -4.03 -19.26
CA SER A 273 21.78 -3.36 -20.45
C SER A 273 21.07 -2.03 -20.14
N MET A 274 20.81 -1.73 -18.87
CA MET A 274 20.22 -0.47 -18.45
C MET A 274 21.19 0.71 -18.62
N ASN A 275 20.68 1.92 -18.54
CA ASN A 275 21.50 3.12 -18.54
C ASN A 275 22.42 3.16 -17.32
N LYS A 276 23.55 3.90 -17.46
CA LYS A 276 24.47 4.17 -16.35
C LYS A 276 23.71 4.75 -15.15
N ASP A 277 24.17 4.41 -13.94
CA ASP A 277 23.55 4.82 -12.68
C ASP A 277 22.07 4.45 -12.60
N ALA A 278 21.75 3.21 -12.96
CA ALA A 278 20.40 2.68 -12.93
C ALA A 278 19.87 2.56 -11.49
N ILE A 279 18.56 2.81 -11.33
CA ILE A 279 17.79 2.61 -10.10
C ILE A 279 16.97 1.32 -10.28
N LEU A 280 17.06 0.41 -9.32
CA LEU A 280 16.42 -0.89 -9.42
C LEU A 280 15.71 -1.24 -8.10
N PHE A 281 14.36 -1.35 -8.15
CA PHE A 281 13.54 -1.82 -7.03
C PHE A 281 12.97 -3.19 -7.34
N ALA A 282 13.50 -4.22 -6.69
CA ALA A 282 13.09 -5.61 -6.84
C ALA A 282 12.22 -6.00 -5.63
N MET A 283 10.90 -5.92 -5.78
CA MET A 283 9.93 -5.93 -4.67
C MET A 283 9.27 -7.29 -4.46
N ALA A 284 9.51 -8.29 -5.32
CA ALA A 284 8.94 -9.62 -5.13
C ALA A 284 9.35 -10.23 -3.77
N ASN A 285 8.41 -10.88 -3.10
CA ASN A 285 8.60 -11.52 -1.80
C ASN A 285 8.23 -13.01 -1.86
N PRO A 286 8.93 -13.88 -1.11
CA PRO A 286 10.06 -13.61 -0.21
C PRO A 286 11.42 -13.45 -0.92
N VAL A 287 11.50 -13.77 -2.19
CA VAL A 287 12.72 -13.65 -3.00
C VAL A 287 12.50 -12.58 -4.07
N PRO A 288 13.39 -11.57 -4.17
CA PRO A 288 13.26 -10.50 -5.15
C PRO A 288 13.48 -10.99 -6.60
N GLU A 289 13.11 -10.17 -7.57
CA GLU A 289 13.33 -10.43 -9.01
C GLU A 289 14.81 -10.65 -9.35
N ILE A 290 15.70 -10.01 -8.61
CA ILE A 290 17.15 -10.20 -8.60
C ILE A 290 17.67 -9.87 -7.20
N MET A 291 18.66 -10.62 -6.74
CA MET A 291 19.31 -10.33 -5.45
C MET A 291 20.09 -9.00 -5.52
N PRO A 292 20.05 -8.15 -4.49
CA PRO A 292 20.70 -6.83 -4.50
C PRO A 292 22.18 -6.85 -4.86
N ASP A 293 22.92 -7.84 -4.37
CA ASP A 293 24.36 -7.97 -4.65
C ASP A 293 24.63 -8.24 -6.14
N LEU A 294 23.80 -9.06 -6.78
CA LEU A 294 23.89 -9.34 -8.23
C LEU A 294 23.52 -8.11 -9.04
N ALA A 295 22.47 -7.39 -8.64
CA ALA A 295 22.06 -6.15 -9.32
C ALA A 295 23.16 -5.08 -9.25
N ARG A 296 23.80 -4.90 -8.10
CA ARG A 296 24.92 -3.95 -7.94
C ARG A 296 26.13 -4.37 -8.74
N LYS A 297 26.50 -5.64 -8.73
CA LYS A 297 27.59 -6.22 -9.51
C LYS A 297 27.36 -6.00 -11.02
N ALA A 298 26.11 -6.05 -11.47
CA ALA A 298 25.72 -5.81 -12.85
C ALA A 298 25.65 -4.32 -13.23
N GLY A 299 25.84 -3.38 -12.30
CA GLY A 299 25.95 -1.96 -12.58
C GLY A 299 24.79 -1.09 -12.06
N ALA A 300 23.80 -1.66 -11.36
CA ALA A 300 22.77 -0.85 -10.71
C ALA A 300 23.40 0.00 -9.59
N ARG A 301 23.10 1.30 -9.58
CA ARG A 301 23.64 2.25 -8.62
C ARG A 301 22.85 2.25 -7.31
N VAL A 302 21.53 2.36 -7.40
CA VAL A 302 20.63 2.31 -6.25
C VAL A 302 19.77 1.07 -6.36
N VAL A 303 19.78 0.24 -5.31
CA VAL A 303 18.98 -0.98 -5.26
C VAL A 303 18.13 -0.96 -3.99
N GLY A 304 16.81 -1.14 -4.15
CA GLY A 304 15.85 -1.31 -3.08
C GLY A 304 15.09 -2.64 -3.18
N THR A 305 14.62 -3.15 -2.07
CA THR A 305 13.79 -4.38 -2.00
C THR A 305 12.68 -4.23 -0.95
N GLY A 306 11.70 -5.14 -0.97
CA GLY A 306 10.72 -5.26 0.12
C GLY A 306 11.29 -5.87 1.41
N ARG A 307 12.50 -6.40 1.39
CA ARG A 307 13.10 -7.15 2.50
C ARG A 307 13.80 -6.22 3.50
N SER A 308 13.63 -6.51 4.79
CA SER A 308 14.22 -5.74 5.89
C SER A 308 15.69 -6.07 6.17
N ASP A 309 16.22 -7.12 5.57
CA ASP A 309 17.62 -7.55 5.74
C ASP A 309 18.60 -6.92 4.72
N PHE A 310 18.08 -6.01 3.86
CA PHE A 310 18.88 -5.25 2.91
C PHE A 310 18.66 -3.75 3.11
N PRO A 311 19.63 -2.90 2.72
CA PRO A 311 19.46 -1.46 2.64
C PRO A 311 18.30 -1.04 1.73
N ASN A 312 17.76 0.16 1.94
CA ASN A 312 16.67 0.71 1.13
C ASN A 312 15.42 -0.19 1.13
N GLN A 313 14.99 -0.62 2.30
CA GLN A 313 13.73 -1.35 2.40
C GLN A 313 12.57 -0.47 1.92
N VAL A 314 11.87 -0.92 0.90
CA VAL A 314 10.66 -0.29 0.37
C VAL A 314 9.46 -1.07 0.92
N ASN A 315 8.82 -0.54 1.97
CA ASN A 315 7.76 -1.20 2.70
C ASN A 315 6.60 -0.24 2.94
N ASN A 316 5.38 -0.63 2.62
CA ASN A 316 4.17 0.18 2.76
C ASN A 316 3.83 0.55 4.21
N VAL A 317 4.45 -0.07 5.20
CA VAL A 317 4.32 0.30 6.62
C VAL A 317 4.70 1.75 6.91
N VAL A 318 5.58 2.35 6.11
CA VAL A 318 5.92 3.78 6.26
C VAL A 318 4.86 4.72 5.65
N ALA A 319 3.86 4.19 4.96
CA ALA A 319 2.82 4.98 4.30
C ALA A 319 1.44 4.84 4.95
N PHE A 320 0.83 3.64 4.92
CA PHE A 320 -0.59 3.48 5.23
C PHE A 320 -1.00 3.93 6.64
N PRO A 321 -0.21 3.74 7.71
CA PRO A 321 -0.63 4.20 9.03
C PRO A 321 -0.79 5.71 9.09
N GLY A 322 0.18 6.45 8.52
CA GLY A 322 0.13 7.90 8.45
C GLY A 322 -0.97 8.42 7.52
N ILE A 323 -1.20 7.75 6.39
CA ILE A 323 -2.26 8.12 5.45
C ILE A 323 -3.64 8.04 6.13
N PHE A 324 -3.95 6.92 6.77
CA PHE A 324 -5.22 6.78 7.49
C PHE A 324 -5.30 7.67 8.71
N LYS A 325 -4.20 7.89 9.44
CA LYS A 325 -4.16 8.86 10.54
C LYS A 325 -4.55 10.25 10.05
N GLY A 326 -3.91 10.75 8.99
CA GLY A 326 -4.24 12.05 8.41
C GLY A 326 -5.67 12.12 7.88
N ALA A 327 -6.14 11.09 7.18
CA ALA A 327 -7.49 11.03 6.65
C ALA A 327 -8.57 11.02 7.75
N LEU A 328 -8.37 10.25 8.83
CA LEU A 328 -9.31 10.19 9.95
C LEU A 328 -9.32 11.49 10.76
N GLU A 329 -8.15 12.02 11.12
CA GLU A 329 -8.03 13.28 11.88
C GLU A 329 -8.59 14.47 11.11
N GLY A 330 -8.36 14.52 9.80
CA GLY A 330 -8.84 15.57 8.92
C GLY A 330 -10.25 15.34 8.38
N ARG A 331 -10.90 14.24 8.71
CA ARG A 331 -12.27 13.88 8.26
C ARG A 331 -12.38 13.84 6.72
N ALA A 332 -11.34 13.34 6.06
CA ALA A 332 -11.36 13.13 4.62
C ALA A 332 -12.41 12.08 4.24
N THR A 333 -13.15 12.33 3.17
CA THR A 333 -14.07 11.35 2.58
C THR A 333 -13.39 10.47 1.55
N GLN A 334 -12.25 10.94 1.02
CA GLN A 334 -11.44 10.21 0.03
C GLN A 334 -9.96 10.46 0.27
N ILE A 335 -9.11 9.54 -0.18
CA ILE A 335 -7.66 9.73 -0.29
C ILE A 335 -7.35 10.01 -1.75
N THR A 336 -7.08 11.29 -2.05
CA THR A 336 -6.87 11.80 -3.42
C THR A 336 -5.47 11.52 -3.95
N GLU A 337 -5.24 11.73 -5.26
CA GLU A 337 -3.91 11.60 -5.86
C GLU A 337 -2.93 12.64 -5.28
N GLU A 338 -3.39 13.85 -5.00
CA GLU A 338 -2.59 14.90 -4.35
C GLU A 338 -2.14 14.49 -2.96
N MET A 339 -3.01 13.87 -2.17
CA MET A 339 -2.65 13.32 -0.85
C MET A 339 -1.61 12.22 -0.96
N LYS A 340 -1.69 11.35 -1.97
CA LYS A 340 -0.71 10.28 -2.20
C LYS A 340 0.66 10.85 -2.60
N LEU A 341 0.68 11.86 -3.49
CA LEU A 341 1.90 12.56 -3.85
C LEU A 341 2.51 13.30 -2.65
N ALA A 342 1.69 13.95 -1.85
CA ALA A 342 2.13 14.61 -0.62
C ALA A 342 2.74 13.63 0.38
N ALA A 343 2.10 12.46 0.56
CA ALA A 343 2.60 11.38 1.40
C ALA A 343 3.97 10.87 0.91
N ALA A 344 4.13 10.62 -0.40
CA ALA A 344 5.39 10.18 -0.97
C ALA A 344 6.51 11.21 -0.77
N ASN A 345 6.23 12.49 -0.98
CA ASN A 345 7.19 13.58 -0.74
C ASN A 345 7.54 13.69 0.75
N ALA A 346 6.55 13.56 1.65
CA ALA A 346 6.79 13.59 3.08
C ALA A 346 7.71 12.44 3.52
N ILE A 347 7.48 11.21 3.07
CA ILE A 347 8.34 10.06 3.35
C ILE A 347 9.76 10.32 2.83
N ALA A 348 9.89 10.78 1.58
CA ALA A 348 11.20 11.06 0.99
C ALA A 348 11.96 12.13 1.77
N SER A 349 11.29 13.17 2.25
CA SER A 349 11.90 14.28 2.99
C SER A 349 12.41 13.91 4.39
N LEU A 350 12.01 12.76 4.93
CA LEU A 350 12.51 12.28 6.23
C LEU A 350 13.95 11.80 6.20
N VAL A 351 14.50 11.54 5.01
CA VAL A 351 15.93 11.31 4.84
C VAL A 351 16.59 12.64 4.51
N PRO A 352 17.46 13.19 5.37
CA PRO A 352 18.16 14.44 5.10
C PRO A 352 19.00 14.36 3.82
N GLU A 353 19.10 15.48 3.08
CA GLU A 353 19.80 15.47 1.79
C GLU A 353 21.28 15.11 1.89
N ASP A 354 21.93 15.51 2.98
CA ASP A 354 23.32 15.20 3.30
C ASP A 354 23.57 13.76 3.75
N GLU A 355 22.51 13.04 4.11
CA GLU A 355 22.56 11.61 4.43
C GLU A 355 22.18 10.70 3.26
N LEU A 356 21.67 11.27 2.15
CA LEU A 356 21.29 10.49 0.97
C LEU A 356 22.52 9.79 0.37
N SER A 357 22.35 8.50 0.12
CA SER A 357 23.39 7.67 -0.50
C SER A 357 22.77 6.48 -1.24
N ASP A 358 23.57 5.72 -1.95
CA ASP A 358 23.14 4.50 -2.65
C ASP A 358 22.44 3.50 -1.72
N ASN A 359 22.69 3.57 -0.42
CA ASN A 359 22.18 2.68 0.61
C ASN A 359 21.23 3.36 1.61
N ASN A 360 20.91 4.62 1.41
CA ASN A 360 20.05 5.38 2.32
C ASN A 360 19.15 6.33 1.53
N ILE A 361 18.05 5.81 0.98
CA ILE A 361 17.04 6.56 0.23
C ILE A 361 15.65 6.51 0.88
N MET A 362 15.47 5.70 1.91
CA MET A 362 14.20 5.51 2.61
C MET A 362 14.38 5.69 4.11
N PRO A 363 13.42 6.31 4.82
CA PRO A 363 13.45 6.32 6.28
C PRO A 363 13.26 4.91 6.83
N GLU A 364 13.83 4.66 8.01
CA GLU A 364 13.56 3.40 8.73
C GLU A 364 12.09 3.34 9.19
N ALA A 365 11.48 2.15 9.07
CA ALA A 365 10.08 1.95 9.41
C ALA A 365 9.74 2.28 10.88
N PHE A 366 10.71 2.11 11.78
CA PHE A 366 10.55 2.36 13.22
C PHE A 366 10.85 3.80 13.65
N MET A 367 11.14 4.69 12.72
CA MET A 367 11.33 6.10 13.01
C MET A 367 9.99 6.73 13.45
N PRO A 368 9.88 7.24 14.70
CA PRO A 368 8.58 7.66 15.26
C PRO A 368 7.85 8.75 14.47
N GLN A 369 8.61 9.61 13.75
CA GLN A 369 8.06 10.74 13.02
C GLN A 369 7.37 10.38 11.70
N VAL A 370 7.58 9.17 11.18
CA VAL A 370 7.11 8.79 9.84
C VAL A 370 5.60 8.95 9.70
N ALA A 371 4.85 8.33 10.60
CA ALA A 371 3.38 8.36 10.52
C ALA A 371 2.82 9.78 10.71
N ASP A 372 3.44 10.58 11.58
CA ASP A 372 3.00 11.96 11.82
C ASP A 372 3.30 12.85 10.62
N ALA A 373 4.48 12.74 10.01
CA ALA A 373 4.84 13.50 8.82
C ALA A 373 3.91 13.19 7.64
N VAL A 374 3.61 11.91 7.43
CA VAL A 374 2.65 11.48 6.40
C VAL A 374 1.24 11.99 6.72
N ALA A 375 0.81 11.92 7.99
CA ALA A 375 -0.52 12.38 8.40
C ALA A 375 -0.69 13.88 8.17
N GLU A 376 0.28 14.70 8.54
CA GLU A 376 0.25 16.15 8.29
C GLU A 376 0.24 16.47 6.79
N ALA A 377 1.04 15.76 5.99
CA ALA A 377 1.03 15.92 4.54
C ALA A 377 -0.34 15.59 3.92
N VAL A 378 -0.99 14.53 4.37
CA VAL A 378 -2.35 14.16 3.93
C VAL A 378 -3.35 15.23 4.35
N LYS A 379 -3.34 15.65 5.62
CA LYS A 379 -4.27 16.66 6.18
C LYS A 379 -4.20 17.99 5.43
N SER A 380 -2.98 18.42 5.06
CA SER A 380 -2.78 19.69 4.34
C SER A 380 -3.39 19.71 2.93
N HIS A 381 -3.79 18.56 2.39
CA HIS A 381 -4.41 18.41 1.08
C HIS A 381 -5.89 17.99 1.16
N ILE A 382 -6.51 18.09 2.33
CA ILE A 382 -7.96 17.89 2.47
C ILE A 382 -8.64 19.20 2.07
N HIS A 383 -9.38 19.15 0.96
CA HIS A 383 -10.23 20.25 0.53
C HIS A 383 -11.65 19.98 1.03
N ASN A 384 -12.12 20.77 2.00
CA ASN A 384 -13.50 20.73 2.51
C ASN A 384 -14.46 21.50 1.62
#